data_1cfc93c871692ccc8c5074211fbf1995
#
_entry.id   1cfc93c871692ccc8c5074211fbf1995
#
_cell.length_a   1.000
_cell.length_b   1.000
_cell.length_c   1.000
_cell.angle_alpha   90.00
_cell.angle_beta   90.00
_cell.angle_gamma   90.00
#
_symmetry.space_group_name_H-M   'P 1'
#
loop_
_entity.id
_entity.type
_entity.pdbx_description
1 polymer ?
#
loop_
_entity_poly.entity_id
_entity_poly.type
_entity_poly.pdbx_seq_one_letter_code
_entity_poly.pdbx_strand_id
1 'polypeptide(L)' 'KSYFDHQHDHIILTDSGEVKEFCDPRLQVIKQNIEEIFNVKIHNHSLYFYATSKKIN' A
#
# COMPACT_ATOMS: atom_id res chain seq x y z
N LYS A 1 17.49 5.35 -11.72
CA LYS A 1 16.09 5.38 -11.34
C LYS A 1 15.97 5.68 -9.87
N SER A 2 15.13 6.62 -9.56
CA SER A 2 14.99 7.12 -8.22
C SER A 2 14.22 6.14 -7.34
N TYR A 3 14.62 6.07 -6.09
CA TYR A 3 13.87 5.34 -5.09
C TYR A 3 12.43 5.86 -5.01
N PHE A 4 12.24 7.13 -5.25
CA PHE A 4 10.93 7.76 -5.13
C PHE A 4 9.98 7.43 -6.28
N ASP A 5 10.47 6.71 -7.27
CA ASP A 5 9.59 6.24 -8.32
C ASP A 5 8.69 5.11 -7.85
N HIS A 6 9.00 4.53 -6.72
CA HIS A 6 8.14 3.50 -6.15
C HIS A 6 6.87 4.12 -5.63
N GLN A 7 5.78 3.42 -5.86
CA GLN A 7 4.51 3.83 -5.31
C GLN A 7 4.43 3.38 -3.85
N HIS A 8 4.05 4.30 -3.00
CA HIS A 8 3.91 4.02 -1.59
C HIS A 8 2.45 3.83 -1.22
N ASP A 9 2.24 2.96 -0.27
CA ASP A 9 0.93 2.77 0.33
C ASP A 9 0.89 3.51 1.66
N HIS A 10 -0.31 3.76 2.16
CA HIS A 10 -0.47 4.64 3.30
C HIS A 10 -1.34 4.01 4.36
N ILE A 11 -1.04 4.34 5.61
CA ILE A 11 -1.89 4.03 6.75
C ILE A 11 -2.24 5.37 7.41
N ILE A 12 -3.54 5.61 7.58
CA ILE A 12 -4.01 6.81 8.23
C ILE A 12 -4.52 6.42 9.61
N LEU A 13 -3.88 6.97 10.63
CA LEU A 13 -4.30 6.72 12.01
C LEU A 13 -5.39 7.73 12.34
N THR A 14 -6.61 7.24 12.47
CA THR A 14 -7.76 8.11 12.64
C THR A 14 -7.83 8.70 14.04
N ASP A 15 -7.15 8.10 15.02
CA ASP A 15 -7.14 8.63 16.38
C ASP A 15 -6.17 9.79 16.56
N SER A 16 -5.10 9.83 15.78
CA SER A 16 -4.09 10.89 15.92
C SER A 16 -3.97 11.77 14.70
N GLY A 17 -4.48 11.31 13.56
CA GLY A 17 -4.32 12.01 12.30
C GLY A 17 -2.98 11.77 11.63
N GLU A 18 -2.16 10.91 12.21
CA GLU A 18 -0.85 10.62 11.65
C GLU A 18 -0.99 9.77 10.39
N VAL A 19 -0.15 10.07 9.39
CA VAL A 19 -0.12 9.30 8.15
C VAL A 19 1.24 8.64 8.04
N LYS A 20 1.24 7.33 7.85
CA LYS A 20 2.46 6.57 7.66
C LYS A 20 2.49 6.00 6.26
N GLU A 21 3.68 5.96 5.68
CA GLU A 21 3.88 5.35 4.38
C GLU A 21 4.57 4.01 4.56
N PHE A 22 4.23 3.09 3.71
CA PHE A 22 4.89 1.78 3.74
C PHE A 22 4.98 1.22 2.33
N CYS A 23 5.82 0.22 2.19
CA CYS A 23 6.01 -0.46 0.92
C CYS A 23 6.24 -1.93 1.25
N ASP A 24 5.42 -2.79 0.67
CA ASP A 24 5.50 -4.22 0.94
C ASP A 24 5.61 -4.95 -0.39
N PRO A 25 6.71 -5.69 -0.60
CA PRO A 25 6.89 -6.38 -1.87
C PRO A 25 5.84 -7.44 -2.16
N ARG A 26 5.12 -7.89 -1.15
CA ARG A 26 4.03 -8.84 -1.38
C ARG A 26 2.92 -8.25 -2.23
N LEU A 27 2.77 -6.92 -2.20
CA LEU A 27 1.78 -6.27 -3.04
C LEU A 27 2.12 -6.41 -4.51
N GLN A 28 3.40 -6.46 -4.85
CA GLN A 28 3.79 -6.70 -6.23
C GLN A 28 3.34 -8.06 -6.72
N VAL A 29 3.46 -9.06 -5.86
CA VAL A 29 3.01 -10.41 -6.21
C VAL A 29 1.50 -10.43 -6.43
N ILE A 30 0.77 -9.75 -5.57
CA ILE A 30 -0.68 -9.66 -5.71
C ILE A 30 -1.04 -9.00 -7.03
N LYS A 31 -0.36 -7.92 -7.38
CA LYS A 31 -0.63 -7.24 -8.63
C LYS A 31 -0.37 -8.14 -9.83
N GLN A 32 0.74 -8.89 -9.79
CA GLN A 32 1.06 -9.79 -10.88
C GLN A 32 0.01 -10.86 -11.05
N ASN A 33 -0.49 -11.38 -9.93
CA ASN A 33 -1.55 -12.39 -9.99
C ASN A 33 -2.81 -11.82 -10.61
N ILE A 34 -3.17 -10.61 -10.24
CA ILE A 34 -4.36 -9.96 -10.80
C ILE A 34 -4.19 -9.75 -12.29
N GLU A 35 -3.00 -9.33 -12.70
CA GLU A 35 -2.74 -9.12 -14.12
C GLU A 35 -2.95 -10.40 -14.92
N GLU A 36 -2.51 -11.52 -14.36
CA GLU A 36 -2.66 -12.80 -15.05
C GLU A 36 -4.10 -13.25 -15.08
N ILE A 37 -4.81 -13.10 -13.96
CA ILE A 37 -6.19 -13.55 -13.89
C ILE A 37 -7.07 -12.79 -14.88
N PHE A 38 -6.88 -11.50 -14.97
CA PHE A 38 -7.75 -10.64 -15.77
C PHE A 38 -7.14 -10.23 -17.09
N ASN A 39 -5.92 -10.66 -17.37
CA ASN A 39 -5.20 -10.33 -18.59
C ASN A 39 -5.14 -8.82 -18.81
N VAL A 40 -4.64 -8.14 -17.80
CA VAL A 40 -4.53 -6.67 -17.81
C VAL A 40 -3.15 -6.28 -17.39
N LYS A 41 -2.81 -5.03 -17.63
CA LYS A 41 -1.56 -4.46 -17.13
C LYS A 41 -1.91 -3.36 -16.14
N ILE A 42 -1.41 -3.50 -14.92
CA ILE A 42 -1.66 -2.52 -13.88
C ILE A 42 -0.55 -1.47 -13.94
N HIS A 43 -0.94 -0.23 -14.13
CA HIS A 43 0.03 0.85 -14.23
C HIS A 43 0.36 1.47 -12.88
N ASN A 44 -0.64 1.56 -12.00
CA ASN A 44 -0.41 2.04 -10.66
C ASN A 44 -1.59 1.65 -9.79
N HIS A 45 -1.46 1.93 -8.50
CA HIS A 45 -2.55 1.66 -7.56
C HIS A 45 -2.47 2.67 -6.43
N SER A 46 -3.54 2.72 -5.65
CA SER A 46 -3.58 3.49 -4.40
C SER A 46 -4.16 2.59 -3.32
N LEU A 47 -3.49 2.52 -2.20
CA LEU A 47 -3.94 1.70 -1.09
C LEU A 47 -3.85 2.53 0.19
N TYR A 48 -4.99 2.63 0.88
CA TYR A 48 -5.08 3.38 2.12
C TYR A 48 -5.74 2.49 3.16
N PHE A 49 -5.05 2.32 4.28
CA PHE A 49 -5.64 1.68 5.44
C PHE A 49 -6.03 2.75 6.45
N TYR A 50 -7.17 2.57 7.06
CA TYR A 50 -7.64 3.46 8.12
C TYR A 50 -7.60 2.65 9.41
N ALA A 51 -6.84 3.13 10.37
CA ALA A 51 -6.53 2.33 11.54
C ALA A 51 -6.52 3.20 12.78
N THR A 52 -6.61 2.55 13.92
CA THR A 52 -6.36 3.20 15.19
C THR A 52 -5.16 2.52 15.83
N SER A 53 -4.45 3.27 16.66
CA SER A 53 -3.28 2.74 17.33
C SER A 53 -3.69 1.64 18.30
N LYS A 54 -2.96 0.55 18.28
CA LYS A 54 -3.17 -0.48 19.27
C LYS A 54 -2.59 -0.04 20.57
N LYS A 55 -3.33 -0.30 21.64
CA LYS A 55 -2.81 -0.03 22.97
C LYS A 55 -2.04 -1.23 23.46
N ILE A 56 -0.91 -0.95 24.07
CA ILE A 56 -0.05 -1.98 24.62
C ILE A 56 -0.21 -1.93 26.13
N ASN A 57 -0.63 -3.02 26.70
CA ASN A 57 -0.81 -3.09 28.16
C ASN A 57 0.04 -4.19 28.71
#